data_c8bca8e3b3c910b8e902bf569a838d05
#
_entry.id   c8bca8e3b3c910b8e902bf569a838d05
#
_cell.length_a   1.000
_cell.length_b   1.000
_cell.length_c   1.000
_cell.angle_alpha   90.00
_cell.angle_beta   90.00
_cell.angle_gamma   90.00
#
_symmetry.space_group_name_H-M   'P 1'
#
loop_
_entity.id
_entity.type
_entity.pdbx_description
1 polymer ?
#
loop_
_entity_poly.entity_id
_entity_poly.type
_entity_poly.pdbx_seq_one_letter_code
_entity_poly.pdbx_strand_id
1 'polypeptide(L)'
;MLGRYEGPAGVLVRGLKFANRRSPVRALGAALAGASRRNGELPDVVTWIPSTVERRNRRGIEHAALLARATGRELGVPVRRLLLRAPGPPQSTRSLRQRRRGPPLRPRQFTPGASVVVDDVVTTGTSLSTAAAALRAAGAFRVSAVVVAATTAGNGTRSRSSPRR
;
A
#
# COMPACT_ATOMS: atom_id res chain seq x y z
N MET A 1 -5.90 -8.05 -1.85
CA MET A 1 -6.71 -7.14 -1.00
C MET A 1 -7.57 -7.99 -0.09
N LEU A 2 -7.72 -7.63 1.21
CA LEU A 2 -8.51 -8.39 2.18
C LEU A 2 -9.99 -7.97 2.21
N GLY A 3 -10.32 -6.72 1.90
CA GLY A 3 -11.69 -6.26 1.91
C GLY A 3 -11.87 -4.81 1.43
N ARG A 4 -13.14 -4.36 1.43
CA ARG A 4 -13.52 -2.97 1.13
C ARG A 4 -13.29 -2.08 2.35
N TYR A 5 -12.97 -0.81 2.14
CA TYR A 5 -12.67 0.13 3.23
C TYR A 5 -13.92 0.45 4.10
N GLU A 6 -15.10 0.39 3.52
CA GLU A 6 -16.38 0.58 4.21
C GLU A 6 -16.79 -0.62 5.08
N GLY A 7 -16.13 -1.78 4.89
CA GLY A 7 -16.41 -3.03 5.63
C GLY A 7 -15.51 -3.23 6.86
N PRO A 8 -15.52 -4.44 7.44
CA PRO A 8 -14.72 -4.81 8.63
C PRO A 8 -13.23 -4.50 8.48
N ALA A 9 -12.65 -4.65 7.30
CA ALA A 9 -11.26 -4.31 7.03
C ALA A 9 -10.96 -2.82 7.27
N GLY A 10 -11.89 -1.93 6.90
CA GLY A 10 -11.76 -0.50 7.15
C GLY A 10 -11.85 -0.13 8.63
N VAL A 11 -12.66 -0.83 9.41
CA VAL A 11 -12.74 -0.67 10.88
C VAL A 11 -11.39 -1.01 11.51
N LEU A 12 -10.76 -2.12 11.12
CA LEU A 12 -9.44 -2.55 11.59
C LEU A 12 -8.35 -1.54 11.22
N VAL A 13 -8.37 -1.02 9.99
CA VAL A 13 -7.41 0.01 9.54
C VAL A 13 -7.60 1.32 10.32
N ARG A 14 -8.85 1.74 10.57
CA ARG A 14 -9.12 2.92 11.41
C ARG A 14 -8.64 2.71 12.84
N GLY A 15 -8.89 1.54 13.42
CA GLY A 15 -8.38 1.16 14.75
C GLY A 15 -6.86 1.25 14.86
N LEU A 16 -6.14 0.77 13.85
CA LEU A 16 -4.68 0.93 13.76
C LEU A 16 -4.25 2.39 13.69
N LYS A 17 -4.94 3.20 12.87
CA LYS A 17 -4.54 4.59 12.57
C LYS A 17 -4.87 5.57 13.69
N PHE A 18 -5.97 5.38 14.39
CA PHE A 18 -6.53 6.38 15.31
C PHE A 18 -6.56 5.94 16.77
N ALA A 19 -6.63 4.63 17.03
CA ALA A 19 -6.67 4.11 18.39
C ALA A 19 -5.35 3.46 18.85
N ASN A 20 -4.30 3.49 18.04
CA ASN A 20 -2.99 2.87 18.28
C ASN A 20 -3.08 1.41 18.77
N ARG A 21 -4.14 0.70 18.37
CA ARG A 21 -4.36 -0.69 18.75
C ARG A 21 -3.46 -1.59 17.92
N ARG A 22 -2.46 -2.19 18.56
CA ARG A 22 -1.52 -3.14 17.91
C ARG A 22 -2.08 -4.56 17.80
N SER A 23 -3.13 -4.86 18.56
CA SER A 23 -3.75 -6.19 18.62
C SER A 23 -4.10 -6.79 17.25
N PRO A 24 -4.67 -6.05 16.27
CA PRO A 24 -5.01 -6.62 14.98
C PRO A 24 -3.82 -6.81 14.02
N VAL A 25 -2.62 -6.30 14.33
CA VAL A 25 -1.47 -6.31 13.40
C VAL A 25 -1.07 -7.74 13.02
N ARG A 26 -1.05 -8.65 14.00
CA ARG A 26 -0.67 -10.06 13.75
C ARG A 26 -1.69 -10.75 12.85
N ALA A 27 -2.97 -10.63 13.16
CA ALA A 27 -4.04 -11.22 12.35
C ALA A 27 -4.07 -10.66 10.92
N LEU A 28 -3.89 -9.33 10.77
CA LEU A 28 -3.78 -8.70 9.46
C LEU A 28 -2.54 -9.15 8.70
N GLY A 29 -1.39 -9.30 9.39
CA GLY A 29 -0.17 -9.83 8.80
C GLY A 29 -0.35 -11.24 8.26
N ALA A 30 -0.98 -12.14 9.02
CA ALA A 30 -1.31 -13.49 8.58
C ALA A 30 -2.26 -13.51 7.37
N ALA A 31 -3.28 -12.67 7.39
CA ALA A 31 -4.23 -12.55 6.28
C ALA A 31 -3.55 -12.00 5.00
N LEU A 32 -2.66 -11.00 5.12
CA LEU A 32 -1.88 -10.46 4.00
C LEU A 32 -0.88 -11.49 3.45
N ALA A 33 -0.25 -12.27 4.32
CA ALA A 33 0.63 -13.37 3.94
C ALA A 33 -0.14 -14.46 3.16
N GLY A 34 -1.33 -14.84 3.63
CA GLY A 34 -2.23 -15.74 2.92
C GLY A 34 -2.64 -15.19 1.54
N ALA A 35 -2.92 -13.89 1.44
CA ALA A 35 -3.19 -13.24 0.15
C ALA A 35 -1.97 -13.25 -0.78
N SER A 36 -0.76 -13.05 -0.24
CA SER A 36 0.47 -13.13 -1.03
C SER A 36 0.70 -14.53 -1.60
N ARG A 37 0.53 -15.58 -0.77
CA ARG A 37 0.68 -16.97 -1.21
C ARG A 37 -0.30 -17.35 -2.33
N ARG A 38 -1.55 -16.87 -2.27
CA ARG A 38 -2.55 -17.11 -3.33
C ARG A 38 -2.22 -16.43 -4.66
N ASN A 39 -1.37 -15.40 -4.65
CA ASN A 39 -0.93 -14.71 -5.86
C ASN A 39 0.25 -15.40 -6.58
N GLY A 40 0.67 -16.58 -6.14
CA GLY A 40 1.74 -17.37 -6.75
C GLY A 40 2.93 -17.59 -5.82
N GLU A 41 4.14 -17.66 -6.38
CA GLU A 41 5.37 -17.95 -5.64
C GLU A 41 5.65 -16.97 -4.51
N LEU A 42 6.33 -17.45 -3.46
CA LEU A 42 6.77 -16.63 -2.35
C LEU A 42 7.69 -15.50 -2.83
N PRO A 43 7.55 -14.28 -2.28
CA PRO A 43 8.48 -13.20 -2.57
C PRO A 43 9.82 -13.45 -1.87
N ASP A 44 10.89 -12.88 -2.41
CA ASP A 44 12.21 -12.88 -1.77
C ASP A 44 12.29 -11.82 -0.65
N VAL A 45 11.45 -10.79 -0.73
CA VAL A 45 11.44 -9.68 0.22
C VAL A 45 10.08 -9.01 0.32
N VAL A 46 9.73 -8.59 1.54
CA VAL A 46 8.59 -7.72 1.82
C VAL A 46 9.06 -6.28 2.02
N THR A 47 8.35 -5.35 1.42
CA THR A 47 8.56 -3.90 1.59
C THR A 47 7.23 -3.17 1.79
N TRP A 48 7.27 -1.86 1.99
CA TRP A 48 6.08 -1.04 2.19
C TRP A 48 6.23 0.33 1.54
N ILE A 49 5.11 1.03 1.33
CA ILE A 49 5.13 2.41 0.85
C ILE A 49 5.41 3.34 2.03
N PRO A 50 6.53 4.11 2.01
CA PRO A 50 6.87 5.00 3.11
C PRO A 50 5.87 6.15 3.25
N SER A 51 5.47 6.43 4.49
CA SER A 51 4.63 7.57 4.84
C SER A 51 5.34 8.91 4.61
N THR A 52 4.58 10.01 4.48
CA THR A 52 5.18 11.36 4.52
C THR A 52 5.77 11.63 5.91
N VAL A 53 6.79 12.52 5.96
CA VAL A 53 7.40 12.94 7.25
C VAL A 53 6.34 13.49 8.20
N GLU A 54 5.43 14.35 7.71
CA GLU A 54 4.33 14.91 8.49
C GLU A 54 3.40 13.85 9.10
N ARG A 55 3.00 12.85 8.29
CA ARG A 55 2.17 11.73 8.77
C ARG A 55 2.89 10.88 9.81
N ARG A 56 4.19 10.65 9.60
CA ARG A 56 5.02 9.90 10.54
C ARG A 56 5.18 10.67 11.86
N ASN A 57 5.49 11.97 11.80
CA ASN A 57 5.64 12.81 13.00
C ASN A 57 4.32 12.91 13.78
N ARG A 58 3.18 13.09 13.08
CA ARG A 58 1.86 13.17 13.72
C ARG A 58 1.39 11.86 14.35
N ARG A 59 1.79 10.71 13.82
CA ARG A 59 1.29 9.38 14.28
C ARG A 59 2.31 8.59 15.08
N GLY A 60 3.58 9.00 15.11
CA GLY A 60 4.68 8.31 15.79
C GLY A 60 5.01 6.93 15.21
N ILE A 61 4.11 6.33 14.45
CA ILE A 61 4.23 4.94 13.96
C ILE A 61 3.90 4.87 12.47
N GLU A 62 4.70 4.12 11.73
CA GLU A 62 4.48 3.81 10.32
C GLU A 62 3.71 2.49 10.21
N HIS A 63 2.37 2.57 10.10
CA HIS A 63 1.47 1.40 10.12
C HIS A 63 1.77 0.40 9.01
N ALA A 64 2.08 0.88 7.79
CA ALA A 64 2.47 0.02 6.69
C ALA A 64 3.75 -0.78 7.00
N ALA A 65 4.70 -0.20 7.73
CA ALA A 65 5.90 -0.91 8.18
C ALA A 65 5.58 -2.00 9.22
N LEU A 66 4.64 -1.74 10.14
CA LEU A 66 4.19 -2.76 11.10
C LEU A 66 3.51 -3.94 10.39
N LEU A 67 2.62 -3.65 9.46
CA LEU A 67 1.95 -4.66 8.64
C LEU A 67 2.96 -5.46 7.81
N ALA A 68 3.92 -4.79 7.17
CA ALA A 68 4.98 -5.44 6.41
C ALA A 68 5.80 -6.41 7.27
N ARG A 69 6.19 -5.98 8.49
CA ARG A 69 6.93 -6.85 9.43
C ARG A 69 6.11 -8.08 9.85
N ALA A 70 4.82 -7.90 10.14
CA ALA A 70 3.94 -9.00 10.47
C ALA A 70 3.77 -9.96 9.27
N THR A 71 3.56 -9.42 8.07
CA THR A 71 3.43 -10.21 6.83
C THR A 71 4.72 -10.98 6.52
N GLY A 72 5.89 -10.33 6.61
CA GLY A 72 7.18 -10.98 6.36
C GLY A 72 7.48 -12.10 7.35
N ARG A 73 7.13 -11.92 8.63
CA ARG A 73 7.24 -12.97 9.65
C ARG A 73 6.39 -14.20 9.29
N GLU A 74 5.15 -13.99 8.87
CA GLU A 74 4.23 -15.07 8.48
C GLU A 74 4.64 -15.76 7.16
N LEU A 75 5.32 -15.02 6.26
CA LEU A 75 5.87 -15.58 5.02
C LEU A 75 7.22 -16.28 5.22
N GLY A 76 7.94 -15.98 6.30
CA GLY A 76 9.30 -16.46 6.52
C GLY A 76 10.34 -15.73 5.67
N VAL A 77 10.08 -14.51 5.22
CA VAL A 77 10.97 -13.76 4.33
C VAL A 77 11.43 -12.43 4.94
N PRO A 78 12.58 -11.89 4.54
CA PRO A 78 13.10 -10.64 5.06
C PRO A 78 12.19 -9.45 4.74
N VAL A 79 12.14 -8.49 5.68
CA VAL A 79 11.43 -7.23 5.51
C VAL A 79 12.44 -6.10 5.41
N ARG A 80 12.45 -5.39 4.29
CA ARG A 80 13.42 -4.32 4.03
C ARG A 80 12.72 -3.04 3.57
N ARG A 81 13.26 -1.90 3.98
CA ARG A 81 12.83 -0.61 3.46
C ARG A 81 13.51 -0.36 2.13
N LEU A 82 12.87 -0.75 1.03
CA LEU A 82 13.41 -0.64 -0.33
C LEU A 82 13.04 0.67 -1.02
N LEU A 83 12.07 1.40 -0.49
CA LEU A 83 11.55 2.63 -1.07
C LEU A 83 11.82 3.82 -0.16
N LEU A 84 12.18 4.93 -0.76
CA LEU A 84 12.27 6.25 -0.15
C LEU A 84 11.27 7.18 -0.84
N ARG A 85 10.65 8.05 -0.05
CA ARG A 85 9.88 9.15 -0.61
C ARG A 85 10.86 10.24 -0.99
N ALA A 86 10.89 10.59 -2.29
CA ALA A 86 11.68 11.71 -2.73
C ALA A 86 11.10 13.03 -2.21
N PRO A 87 11.92 14.05 -1.95
CA PRO A 87 11.44 15.39 -1.69
C PRO A 87 10.52 15.83 -2.83
N GLY A 88 9.41 16.42 -2.50
CA GLY A 88 8.48 16.96 -3.49
C GLY A 88 7.85 18.23 -2.96
N PRO A 89 7.32 19.09 -3.82
CA PRO A 89 6.64 20.30 -3.38
C PRO A 89 5.49 19.98 -2.43
N PRO A 90 5.14 20.87 -1.50
CA PRO A 90 4.02 20.71 -0.58
C PRO A 90 2.75 20.28 -1.32
N GLN A 91 1.91 19.46 -0.67
CA GLN A 91 0.67 18.96 -1.30
C GLN A 91 -0.29 20.07 -1.73
N SER A 92 -0.23 21.23 -1.08
CA SER A 92 -1.01 22.43 -1.40
C SER A 92 -0.68 23.02 -2.78
N THR A 93 0.55 22.86 -3.27
CA THR A 93 1.02 23.42 -4.54
C THR A 93 0.97 22.44 -5.72
N ARG A 94 0.52 21.20 -5.50
CA ARG A 94 0.46 20.19 -6.55
C ARG A 94 -0.76 20.37 -7.45
N SER A 95 -0.51 20.49 -8.74
CA SER A 95 -1.57 20.46 -9.77
C SER A 95 -2.31 19.11 -9.77
N LEU A 96 -3.53 19.07 -10.31
CA LEU A 96 -4.32 17.83 -10.47
C LEU A 96 -3.55 16.74 -11.24
N ARG A 97 -2.74 17.12 -12.25
CA ARG A 97 -1.85 16.20 -12.99
C ARG A 97 -0.77 15.60 -12.09
N GLN A 98 -0.16 16.38 -11.20
CA GLN A 98 0.86 15.89 -10.27
C GLN A 98 0.27 14.99 -9.19
N ARG A 99 -0.98 15.23 -8.76
CA ARG A 99 -1.70 14.34 -7.82
C ARG A 99 -2.00 12.99 -8.46
N ARG A 100 -2.28 12.93 -9.76
CA ARG A 100 -2.53 11.69 -10.52
C ARG A 100 -1.26 10.85 -10.73
N ARG A 101 -0.06 11.44 -10.68
CA ARG A 101 1.22 10.73 -10.83
C ARG A 101 1.68 9.98 -9.56
N GLY A 102 0.95 10.13 -8.46
CA GLY A 102 1.29 9.49 -7.19
C GLY A 102 2.46 10.17 -6.46
N PRO A 103 2.84 9.60 -5.29
CA PRO A 103 3.97 10.13 -4.54
C PRO A 103 5.29 9.86 -5.29
N PRO A 104 6.23 10.82 -5.29
CA PRO A 104 7.56 10.57 -5.83
C PRO A 104 8.26 9.53 -4.94
N LEU A 105 8.40 8.32 -5.43
CA LEU A 105 9.13 7.23 -4.79
C LEU A 105 10.40 6.93 -5.59
N ARG A 106 11.48 6.67 -4.88
CA ARG A 106 12.73 6.20 -5.47
C ARG A 106 13.20 4.92 -4.76
N PRO A 107 13.89 4.02 -5.44
CA PRO A 107 14.48 2.87 -4.79
C PRO A 107 15.60 3.33 -3.86
N ARG A 108 15.82 2.60 -2.79
CA ARG A 108 16.92 2.84 -1.84
C ARG A 108 18.20 2.16 -2.28
N GLN A 109 18.08 1.02 -2.93
CA GLN A 109 19.18 0.16 -3.34
C GLN A 109 18.77 -0.72 -4.50
N PHE A 110 19.72 -1.38 -5.15
CA PHE A 110 19.48 -2.46 -6.08
C PHE A 110 18.73 -3.61 -5.39
N THR A 111 17.68 -4.10 -6.01
CA THR A 111 16.75 -5.08 -5.40
C THR A 111 16.35 -6.11 -6.44
N PRO A 112 17.23 -7.06 -6.75
CA PRO A 112 16.87 -8.18 -7.63
C PRO A 112 15.86 -9.09 -6.94
N GLY A 113 15.13 -9.89 -7.73
CA GLY A 113 14.19 -10.87 -7.19
C GLY A 113 12.73 -10.42 -7.18
N ALA A 114 11.90 -11.19 -6.50
CA ALA A 114 10.48 -10.95 -6.35
C ALA A 114 10.21 -10.14 -5.07
N SER A 115 9.50 -9.02 -5.20
CA SER A 115 9.15 -8.15 -4.08
C SER A 115 7.64 -8.11 -3.87
N VAL A 116 7.19 -8.11 -2.60
CA VAL A 116 5.83 -7.80 -2.24
C VAL A 116 5.75 -6.45 -1.52
N VAL A 117 4.88 -5.56 -2.00
CA VAL A 117 4.61 -4.26 -1.40
C VAL A 117 3.38 -4.36 -0.51
N VAL A 118 3.52 -3.98 0.75
CA VAL A 118 2.42 -3.93 1.73
C VAL A 118 1.95 -2.48 1.89
N ASP A 119 0.63 -2.27 1.86
CA ASP A 119 0.00 -0.99 2.20
C ASP A 119 -1.27 -1.23 3.03
N ASP A 120 -1.73 -0.21 3.75
CA ASP A 120 -2.94 -0.32 4.57
C ASP A 120 -4.21 -0.10 3.73
N VAL A 121 -4.25 0.92 2.89
CA VAL A 121 -5.42 1.30 2.09
C VAL A 121 -5.01 1.75 0.69
N VAL A 122 -5.62 1.14 -0.30
CA VAL A 122 -5.53 1.60 -1.68
C VAL A 122 -6.79 2.38 -2.07
N THR A 123 -6.60 3.52 -2.69
CA THR A 123 -7.67 4.33 -3.29
C THR A 123 -7.66 4.18 -4.82
N THR A 124 -6.74 4.84 -5.48
CA THR A 124 -6.57 4.81 -6.94
C THR A 124 -5.52 3.82 -7.42
N GLY A 125 -4.77 3.20 -6.51
CA GLY A 125 -3.63 2.33 -6.86
C GLY A 125 -2.38 3.08 -7.32
N THR A 126 -2.43 4.41 -7.48
CA THR A 126 -1.31 5.19 -8.02
C THR A 126 -0.03 5.05 -7.19
N SER A 127 -0.13 5.01 -5.86
CA SER A 127 1.02 4.81 -4.98
C SER A 127 1.67 3.44 -5.18
N LEU A 128 0.86 2.40 -5.36
CA LEU A 128 1.33 1.03 -5.64
C LEU A 128 1.99 0.94 -7.01
N SER A 129 1.40 1.56 -8.04
CA SER A 129 1.98 1.61 -9.38
C SER A 129 3.33 2.32 -9.39
N THR A 130 3.44 3.45 -8.66
CA THR A 130 4.72 4.18 -8.52
C THR A 130 5.76 3.35 -7.76
N ALA A 131 5.36 2.65 -6.70
CA ALA A 131 6.23 1.76 -5.95
C ALA A 131 6.74 0.59 -6.82
N ALA A 132 5.85 -0.02 -7.60
CA ALA A 132 6.21 -1.11 -8.51
C ALA A 132 7.18 -0.65 -9.60
N ALA A 133 6.95 0.53 -10.20
CA ALA A 133 7.85 1.11 -11.18
C ALA A 133 9.25 1.36 -10.58
N ALA A 134 9.34 1.93 -9.37
CA ALA A 134 10.61 2.18 -8.69
C ALA A 134 11.37 0.88 -8.36
N LEU A 135 10.67 -0.18 -7.90
CA LEU A 135 11.29 -1.46 -7.60
C LEU A 135 11.78 -2.19 -8.85
N ARG A 136 11.01 -2.16 -9.95
CA ARG A 136 11.45 -2.73 -11.23
C ARG A 136 12.67 -2.00 -11.78
N ALA A 137 12.70 -0.67 -11.68
CA ALA A 137 13.88 0.12 -12.05
C ALA A 137 15.11 -0.22 -11.19
N ALA A 138 14.91 -0.75 -9.99
CA ALA A 138 15.97 -1.24 -9.09
C ALA A 138 16.31 -2.74 -9.29
N GLY A 139 15.80 -3.39 -10.34
CA GLY A 139 16.14 -4.76 -10.68
C GLY A 139 15.12 -5.83 -10.25
N ALA A 140 14.02 -5.47 -9.61
CA ALA A 140 13.00 -6.45 -9.26
C ALA A 140 12.34 -7.02 -10.53
N PHE A 141 12.44 -8.34 -10.75
CA PHE A 141 11.81 -8.99 -11.92
C PHE A 141 10.30 -9.16 -11.71
N ARG A 142 9.85 -9.31 -10.47
CA ARG A 142 8.44 -9.39 -10.12
C ARG A 142 8.11 -8.49 -8.94
N VAL A 143 7.04 -7.71 -9.07
CA VAL A 143 6.49 -6.89 -7.99
C VAL A 143 5.01 -7.15 -7.87
N SER A 144 4.59 -7.62 -6.72
CA SER A 144 3.18 -7.79 -6.34
C SER A 144 2.84 -6.86 -5.17
N ALA A 145 1.55 -6.72 -4.87
CA ALA A 145 1.09 -5.90 -3.76
C ALA A 145 -0.02 -6.59 -2.98
N VAL A 146 0.01 -6.43 -1.67
CA VAL A 146 -1.08 -6.84 -0.78
C VAL A 146 -1.52 -5.66 0.08
N VAL A 147 -2.82 -5.46 0.19
CA VAL A 147 -3.42 -4.34 0.92
C VAL A 147 -4.53 -4.82 1.83
N VAL A 148 -4.72 -4.15 2.96
CA VAL A 148 -5.79 -4.51 3.90
C VAL A 148 -7.15 -4.13 3.31
N ALA A 149 -7.29 -2.93 2.78
CA ALA A 149 -8.55 -2.45 2.25
C ALA A 149 -8.38 -1.63 0.97
N ALA A 150 -9.42 -1.67 0.13
CA ALA A 150 -9.55 -0.76 -1.00
C ALA A 150 -10.83 0.09 -0.84
N THR A 151 -10.72 1.38 -1.15
CA THR A 151 -11.91 2.19 -1.36
C THR A 151 -12.41 1.93 -2.79
N THR A 152 -13.69 1.71 -2.95
CA THR A 152 -14.31 1.76 -4.28
C THR A 152 -14.21 3.19 -4.78
N ALA A 153 -13.47 3.41 -5.87
CA ALA A 153 -13.69 4.59 -6.67
C ALA A 153 -15.17 4.54 -7.10
N GLY A 154 -15.97 5.52 -6.70
CA GLY A 154 -17.36 5.59 -7.12
C GLY A 154 -17.41 5.57 -8.65
N ASN A 155 -17.80 4.45 -9.21
CA ASN A 155 -18.23 4.35 -10.60
C ASN A 155 -19.56 5.11 -10.66
N GLY A 156 -19.49 6.40 -10.94
CA GLY A 156 -20.62 7.19 -11.35
C GLY A 156 -21.12 6.66 -12.68
N THR A 157 -21.82 5.53 -12.64
CA THR A 157 -22.70 5.11 -13.73
C THR A 157 -23.81 6.14 -13.77
N ARG A 158 -23.61 7.20 -14.56
CA ARG A 158 -24.70 8.04 -15.02
C ARG A 158 -25.59 7.12 -15.86
N SER A 159 -26.63 6.60 -15.23
CA SER A 159 -27.81 6.10 -15.94
C SER A 159 -28.34 7.26 -16.78
N ARG A 160 -28.06 7.23 -18.07
CA ARG A 160 -28.81 8.04 -19.04
C ARG A 160 -30.17 7.40 -19.16
N SER A 161 -31.12 7.89 -18.36
CA SER A 161 -32.52 7.70 -18.65
C SER A 161 -32.84 8.47 -19.95
N SER A 162 -33.00 7.73 -21.05
CA SER A 162 -33.62 8.25 -22.26
C SER A 162 -35.08 8.61 -21.98
N PRO A 163 -35.56 9.79 -22.35
CA PRO A 163 -36.96 10.07 -22.35
C PRO A 163 -37.58 9.31 -23.54
N ARG A 164 -38.52 8.40 -23.24
CA ARG A 164 -39.43 7.88 -24.25
C ARG A 164 -40.46 8.95 -24.58
N ARG A 165 -40.60 9.25 -25.85
CA ARG A 165 -41.76 9.92 -26.42
C ARG A 165 -42.91 8.91 -26.49
#